data_a1a71c5c5b71960ca5e332d3c8fb024b
#
_entry.id   a1a71c5c5b71960ca5e332d3c8fb024b
#
_cell.length_a   1.000
_cell.length_b   1.000
_cell.length_c   1.000
_cell.angle_alpha   90.00
_cell.angle_beta   90.00
_cell.angle_gamma   90.00
#
_symmetry.space_group_name_H-M   'P 1'
#
loop_
_entity.id
_entity.type
_entity.pdbx_description
1 polymer ?
#
loop_
_entity_poly.entity_id
_entity_poly.type
_entity_poly.pdbx_seq_one_letter_code
_entity_poly.pdbx_strand_id
1 'polypeptide(L)'
;MIPKQMEKFLKERLPERTWQNRLEKKNGFAFMEFGPMDVDRLSRLNIEVDSLGPRLVVCMWDEASPFEAGGYLVVDNLAMGKPSMGGIRMLPNLTPSAVHNLARGMTLKNAAANLPYGGGKSGIVGSQDLTPEEHTKVIRQFARMIYYYRDIYLPGPDVGTNDADMKTIAIENGIDNALSKPSDMGGNRIDELGAAAGGVIIAVDALLKELHQLTILDQFFNLQIPSSHELTFLIQGFGAVGANGAQILLEKLPGSKVIGISDQIGYLYDEHGLPVKELFQMWLERGLVTRLFFQEEMAKRSPHDQSAKYGTDPNDLLRESAFCLIPAAPIANYLDTDPGSNPSMTVDRMGRWSLIVEGANTYSPDPSRKLARARMERAVYRESGVLIATDYLVNSGGVIYAAQEHLIKTPDHLRFPEEVLGDREAVEGWLKEHRKELEELAEKRRIAGEAYRDEVIRRNMKELIELLISDTDMLPCEAAEKISVRRIASSESDRTAVDIMEPIPTILASGTVQEAAQKLIQADCSILAVVSKSGNLAGVVTDWDITQATAEGCSDDMPLSEIMSAQVISVGPEDGILTIVRKLEHHEISAMPVVDGQKVLGLVSTDLLARRSLLRLLQSQFE
;
A
#
# COMPACT_ATOMS: atom_id res chain seq x y z
N MET A 1 -9.93 -24.20 8.90
CA MET A 1 -8.75 -24.68 9.69
C MET A 1 -7.64 -23.64 9.58
N ILE A 2 -6.99 -23.29 10.68
CA ILE A 2 -5.83 -22.38 10.64
C ILE A 2 -4.72 -22.98 9.76
N PRO A 3 -4.08 -22.22 8.85
CA PRO A 3 -2.95 -22.69 8.07
C PRO A 3 -1.78 -23.12 8.99
N LYS A 4 -1.20 -24.29 8.74
CA LYS A 4 -0.15 -24.88 9.60
C LYS A 4 1.07 -23.96 9.79
N GLN A 5 1.49 -23.29 8.72
CA GLN A 5 2.61 -22.35 8.78
C GLN A 5 2.27 -21.13 9.66
N MET A 6 1.06 -20.61 9.52
CA MET A 6 0.53 -19.52 10.35
C MET A 6 0.43 -19.92 11.81
N GLU A 7 -0.16 -21.09 12.10
CA GLU A 7 -0.29 -21.61 13.46
C GLU A 7 1.07 -21.76 14.15
N LYS A 8 2.02 -22.39 13.45
CA LYS A 8 3.40 -22.56 13.94
C LYS A 8 4.02 -21.21 14.27
N PHE A 9 3.99 -20.26 13.32
CA PHE A 9 4.57 -18.93 13.49
C PHE A 9 3.97 -18.19 14.70
N LEU A 10 2.64 -18.20 14.84
CA LEU A 10 1.96 -17.49 15.92
C LEU A 10 2.20 -18.16 17.28
N LYS A 11 2.18 -19.50 17.37
CA LYS A 11 2.45 -20.23 18.62
C LYS A 11 3.89 -20.08 19.12
N GLU A 12 4.86 -20.01 18.22
CA GLU A 12 6.26 -19.80 18.60
C GLU A 12 6.52 -18.38 19.13
N ARG A 13 5.70 -17.40 18.78
CA ARG A 13 5.97 -15.98 19.06
C ARG A 13 5.03 -15.36 20.09
N LEU A 14 3.76 -15.75 20.10
CA LEU A 14 2.77 -15.16 20.99
C LEU A 14 2.60 -16.02 22.25
N PRO A 15 2.67 -15.42 23.45
CA PRO A 15 2.41 -16.13 24.71
C PRO A 15 1.01 -16.73 24.75
N GLU A 16 0.85 -17.83 25.46
CA GLU A 16 -0.45 -18.52 25.64
C GLU A 16 -1.54 -17.57 26.17
N ARG A 17 -1.18 -16.66 27.08
CA ARG A 17 -2.09 -15.61 27.57
C ARG A 17 -2.65 -14.73 26.46
N THR A 18 -1.89 -14.47 25.38
CA THR A 18 -2.39 -13.71 24.23
C THR A 18 -3.49 -14.48 23.50
N TRP A 19 -3.31 -15.79 23.29
CA TRP A 19 -4.32 -16.67 22.71
C TRP A 19 -5.60 -16.70 23.54
N GLN A 20 -5.48 -16.77 24.88
CA GLN A 20 -6.63 -16.79 25.77
C GLN A 20 -7.41 -15.48 25.78
N ASN A 21 -6.72 -14.33 25.72
CA ASN A 21 -7.33 -13.01 25.93
C ASN A 21 -7.69 -12.26 24.64
N ARG A 22 -7.05 -12.59 23.51
CA ARG A 22 -7.22 -11.84 22.24
C ARG A 22 -7.86 -12.64 21.12
N LEU A 23 -8.09 -13.94 21.32
CA LEU A 23 -8.76 -14.76 20.32
C LEU A 23 -10.26 -14.53 20.41
N GLU A 24 -10.81 -13.87 19.41
CA GLU A 24 -12.25 -13.72 19.23
C GLU A 24 -12.76 -14.68 18.15
N LYS A 25 -13.95 -15.25 18.39
CA LYS A 25 -14.62 -16.15 17.46
C LYS A 25 -15.97 -15.58 17.06
N LYS A 26 -16.16 -15.37 15.76
CA LYS A 26 -17.41 -14.82 15.19
C LYS A 26 -17.80 -15.61 13.94
N ASN A 27 -19.00 -16.19 13.90
CA ASN A 27 -19.56 -16.88 12.73
C ASN A 27 -18.65 -17.96 12.11
N GLY A 28 -17.92 -18.73 12.94
CA GLY A 28 -16.99 -19.76 12.49
C GLY A 28 -15.60 -19.27 12.10
N PHE A 29 -15.36 -17.98 12.17
CA PHE A 29 -14.05 -17.36 11.98
C PHE A 29 -13.40 -17.00 13.31
N ALA A 30 -12.09 -17.04 13.33
CA ALA A 30 -11.26 -16.64 14.46
C ALA A 30 -10.40 -15.43 14.09
N PHE A 31 -10.29 -14.48 15.03
CA PHE A 31 -9.56 -13.22 14.86
C PHE A 31 -8.70 -12.94 16.07
N MET A 32 -7.48 -12.43 15.84
CA MET A 32 -6.67 -11.76 16.86
C MET A 32 -6.28 -10.40 16.33
N GLU A 33 -6.69 -9.35 17.02
CA GLU A 33 -6.45 -7.95 16.65
C GLU A 33 -5.40 -7.33 17.57
N PHE A 34 -4.48 -6.58 16.96
CA PHE A 34 -3.44 -5.82 17.65
C PHE A 34 -3.45 -4.38 17.16
N GLY A 35 -3.66 -3.46 18.10
CA GLY A 35 -3.60 -2.02 17.86
C GLY A 35 -2.19 -1.46 18.11
N PRO A 36 -2.00 -0.15 17.90
CA PRO A 36 -0.70 0.49 18.11
C PRO A 36 -0.23 0.48 19.57
N MET A 37 -1.10 0.18 20.54
CA MET A 37 -0.76 0.01 21.94
C MET A 37 -0.15 -1.36 22.26
N ASP A 38 -0.34 -2.36 21.39
CA ASP A 38 0.17 -3.72 21.57
C ASP A 38 1.65 -3.85 21.17
N VAL A 39 2.49 -2.87 21.54
CA VAL A 39 3.90 -2.76 21.10
C VAL A 39 4.67 -4.06 21.33
N ASP A 40 4.58 -4.65 22.53
CA ASP A 40 5.29 -5.90 22.85
C ASP A 40 4.83 -7.08 21.99
N ARG A 41 3.52 -7.17 21.71
CA ARG A 41 2.95 -8.24 20.88
C ARG A 41 3.33 -8.06 19.41
N LEU A 42 3.27 -6.82 18.92
CA LEU A 42 3.67 -6.47 17.56
C LEU A 42 5.18 -6.69 17.35
N SER A 43 6.02 -6.32 18.32
CA SER A 43 7.45 -6.60 18.29
C SER A 43 7.75 -8.11 18.19
N ARG A 44 6.98 -8.96 18.91
CA ARG A 44 7.09 -10.42 18.77
C ARG A 44 6.69 -10.94 17.40
N LEU A 45 5.82 -10.23 16.69
CA LEU A 45 5.44 -10.51 15.30
C LEU A 45 6.43 -9.88 14.30
N ASN A 46 7.55 -9.31 14.78
CA ASN A 46 8.56 -8.56 14.01
C ASN A 46 7.95 -7.33 13.32
N ILE A 47 7.02 -6.66 13.99
CA ILE A 47 6.42 -5.40 13.55
C ILE A 47 6.84 -4.31 14.53
N GLU A 48 7.51 -3.30 14.02
CA GLU A 48 7.87 -2.11 14.77
C GLU A 48 6.79 -1.05 14.60
N VAL A 49 6.39 -0.42 15.72
CA VAL A 49 5.40 0.65 15.72
C VAL A 49 6.13 1.98 15.69
N ASP A 50 5.82 2.80 14.70
CA ASP A 50 6.37 4.16 14.57
C ASP A 50 5.25 5.22 14.38
N SER A 51 5.64 6.44 14.02
CA SER A 51 4.69 7.55 13.84
C SER A 51 3.70 7.34 12.68
N LEU A 52 4.06 6.52 11.67
CA LEU A 52 3.16 6.19 10.55
C LEU A 52 2.18 5.07 10.89
N GLY A 53 2.56 4.11 11.71
CA GLY A 53 1.70 2.97 12.07
C GLY A 53 2.47 1.76 12.61
N PRO A 54 1.85 0.56 12.59
CA PRO A 54 0.52 0.28 12.06
C PRO A 54 -0.62 0.71 12.97
N ARG A 55 -1.80 0.94 12.38
CA ARG A 55 -3.05 1.21 13.11
C ARG A 55 -3.76 -0.05 13.57
N LEU A 56 -3.68 -1.11 12.76
CA LEU A 56 -4.33 -2.39 13.04
C LEU A 56 -3.56 -3.52 12.36
N VAL A 57 -3.32 -4.58 13.10
CA VAL A 57 -2.81 -5.86 12.59
C VAL A 57 -3.78 -6.95 13.00
N VAL A 58 -4.29 -7.71 12.04
CA VAL A 58 -5.24 -8.80 12.27
C VAL A 58 -4.63 -10.12 11.80
N CYS A 59 -4.66 -11.12 12.66
CA CYS A 59 -4.45 -12.51 12.31
C CYS A 59 -5.83 -13.19 12.27
N MET A 60 -6.20 -13.79 11.14
CA MET A 60 -7.55 -14.34 10.96
C MET A 60 -7.55 -15.67 10.21
N TRP A 61 -8.47 -16.57 10.58
CA TRP A 61 -8.63 -17.87 9.92
C TRP A 61 -10.05 -18.41 10.05
N ASP A 62 -10.41 -19.32 9.16
CA ASP A 62 -11.68 -20.06 9.21
C ASP A 62 -11.53 -21.33 10.05
N GLU A 63 -12.20 -21.41 11.21
CA GLU A 63 -12.20 -22.61 12.06
C GLU A 63 -13.15 -23.70 11.54
N ALA A 64 -14.20 -23.32 10.85
CA ALA A 64 -15.23 -24.23 10.36
C ALA A 64 -14.82 -24.93 9.05
N SER A 65 -13.89 -24.36 8.30
CA SER A 65 -13.43 -24.92 7.04
C SER A 65 -12.71 -26.26 7.21
N PRO A 66 -12.97 -27.26 6.37
CA PRO A 66 -12.23 -28.52 6.36
C PRO A 66 -10.82 -28.39 5.75
N PHE A 67 -10.49 -27.27 5.13
CA PHE A 67 -9.18 -26.96 4.54
C PHE A 67 -8.55 -25.74 5.21
N GLU A 68 -7.26 -25.58 4.99
CA GLU A 68 -6.49 -24.44 5.51
C GLU A 68 -6.93 -23.14 4.83
N ALA A 69 -7.48 -22.20 5.59
CA ALA A 69 -7.87 -20.87 5.09
C ALA A 69 -7.63 -19.84 6.18
N GLY A 70 -6.69 -18.93 5.94
CA GLY A 70 -6.36 -17.88 6.90
C GLY A 70 -5.25 -16.98 6.38
N GLY A 71 -4.97 -15.93 7.15
CA GLY A 71 -3.97 -14.95 6.79
C GLY A 71 -3.96 -13.74 7.69
N TYR A 72 -3.51 -12.63 7.13
CA TYR A 72 -3.25 -11.40 7.85
C TYR A 72 -3.87 -10.19 7.13
N LEU A 73 -4.30 -9.21 7.91
CA LEU A 73 -4.64 -7.88 7.43
C LEU A 73 -3.84 -6.85 8.23
N VAL A 74 -3.22 -5.91 7.55
CA VAL A 74 -2.56 -4.76 8.17
C VAL A 74 -3.10 -3.47 7.57
N VAL A 75 -3.64 -2.62 8.44
CA VAL A 75 -3.91 -1.21 8.16
C VAL A 75 -2.75 -0.43 8.75
N ASP A 76 -1.87 0.09 7.92
CA ASP A 76 -0.67 0.79 8.38
C ASP A 76 -1.00 2.24 8.76
N ASN A 77 -1.64 2.98 7.87
CA ASN A 77 -1.94 4.39 8.09
C ASN A 77 -3.31 4.76 7.48
N LEU A 78 -4.01 5.71 8.12
CA LEU A 78 -5.30 6.24 7.66
C LEU A 78 -5.27 7.77 7.55
N ALA A 79 -4.10 8.41 7.60
CA ALA A 79 -3.98 9.85 7.59
C ALA A 79 -4.51 10.47 6.30
N MET A 80 -4.22 9.89 5.16
CA MET A 80 -4.74 10.37 3.87
C MET A 80 -6.26 10.18 3.72
N GLY A 81 -6.87 9.24 4.45
CA GLY A 81 -8.32 8.98 4.43
C GLY A 81 -8.68 7.53 4.74
N LYS A 82 -9.98 7.25 4.77
CA LYS A 82 -10.59 5.93 4.93
C LYS A 82 -11.35 5.56 3.64
N PRO A 83 -11.36 4.26 3.27
CA PRO A 83 -10.59 3.15 3.85
C PRO A 83 -9.09 3.20 3.50
N SER A 84 -8.28 2.32 4.11
CA SER A 84 -6.96 2.00 3.59
C SER A 84 -7.09 1.14 2.33
N MET A 85 -6.15 1.26 1.40
CA MET A 85 -6.19 0.54 0.13
C MET A 85 -4.90 -0.24 -0.10
N GLY A 86 -5.02 -1.47 -0.59
CA GLY A 86 -3.88 -2.29 -1.00
C GLY A 86 -4.24 -3.72 -1.37
N GLY A 87 -3.33 -4.41 -2.05
CA GLY A 87 -3.59 -5.72 -2.63
C GLY A 87 -3.52 -6.89 -1.64
N ILE A 88 -4.07 -8.02 -2.05
CA ILE A 88 -4.02 -9.30 -1.33
C ILE A 88 -2.88 -10.14 -1.90
N ARG A 89 -1.86 -10.43 -1.08
CA ARG A 89 -0.76 -11.32 -1.46
C ARG A 89 -1.04 -12.76 -1.00
N MET A 90 -0.79 -13.75 -1.84
CA MET A 90 -0.95 -15.15 -1.46
C MET A 90 0.39 -15.89 -1.59
N LEU A 91 0.95 -16.34 -0.45
CA LEU A 91 2.20 -17.08 -0.37
C LEU A 91 2.15 -18.07 0.81
N PRO A 92 2.83 -19.24 0.71
CA PRO A 92 2.80 -20.26 1.75
C PRO A 92 3.52 -19.87 3.05
N ASN A 93 4.52 -19.00 2.98
CA ASN A 93 5.37 -18.59 4.10
C ASN A 93 5.17 -17.11 4.48
N LEU A 94 4.02 -16.54 4.19
CA LEU A 94 3.71 -15.15 4.50
C LEU A 94 3.64 -14.93 6.01
N THR A 95 4.18 -13.79 6.46
CA THR A 95 4.20 -13.38 7.87
C THR A 95 3.50 -12.03 8.07
N PRO A 96 3.05 -11.69 9.28
CA PRO A 96 2.47 -10.38 9.57
C PRO A 96 3.43 -9.22 9.24
N SER A 97 4.72 -9.38 9.53
CA SER A 97 5.74 -8.36 9.23
C SER A 97 5.93 -8.17 7.72
N ALA A 98 5.89 -9.24 6.94
CA ALA A 98 5.94 -9.12 5.47
C ALA A 98 4.71 -8.35 4.93
N VAL A 99 3.52 -8.60 5.48
CA VAL A 99 2.30 -7.86 5.12
C VAL A 99 2.39 -6.41 5.57
N HIS A 100 2.94 -6.13 6.77
CA HIS A 100 3.16 -4.76 7.27
C HIS A 100 4.12 -3.99 6.36
N ASN A 101 5.23 -4.58 5.95
CA ASN A 101 6.18 -3.92 5.04
C ASN A 101 5.52 -3.52 3.72
N LEU A 102 4.64 -4.36 3.20
CA LEU A 102 3.85 -4.04 2.01
C LEU A 102 2.80 -2.95 2.28
N ALA A 103 2.13 -2.98 3.44
CA ALA A 103 1.18 -1.95 3.84
C ALA A 103 1.86 -0.58 4.00
N ARG A 104 3.08 -0.51 4.56
CA ARG A 104 3.90 0.69 4.62
C ARG A 104 4.23 1.24 3.22
N GLY A 105 4.59 0.36 2.29
CA GLY A 105 4.77 0.73 0.88
C GLY A 105 3.50 1.34 0.28
N MET A 106 2.32 0.79 0.61
CA MET A 106 1.04 1.36 0.18
C MET A 106 0.74 2.71 0.82
N THR A 107 1.09 2.92 2.10
CA THR A 107 0.98 4.22 2.77
C THR A 107 1.72 5.31 2.00
N LEU A 108 2.98 5.08 1.67
CA LEU A 108 3.79 6.04 0.91
C LEU A 108 3.30 6.20 -0.53
N LYS A 109 2.92 5.10 -1.19
CA LYS A 109 2.43 5.12 -2.58
C LYS A 109 1.11 5.87 -2.73
N ASN A 110 0.14 5.64 -1.84
CA ASN A 110 -1.13 6.34 -1.86
C ASN A 110 -0.95 7.85 -1.56
N ALA A 111 -0.04 8.19 -0.64
CA ALA A 111 0.32 9.58 -0.37
C ALA A 111 1.05 10.23 -1.55
N ALA A 112 2.02 9.54 -2.16
CA ALA A 112 2.70 9.99 -3.38
C ALA A 112 1.72 10.21 -4.54
N ALA A 113 0.70 9.37 -4.66
CA ALA A 113 -0.39 9.53 -5.62
C ALA A 113 -1.45 10.57 -5.18
N ASN A 114 -1.29 11.18 -4.01
CA ASN A 114 -2.22 12.15 -3.43
C ASN A 114 -3.68 11.64 -3.40
N LEU A 115 -3.85 10.35 -3.09
CA LEU A 115 -5.16 9.70 -3.02
C LEU A 115 -5.76 9.83 -1.62
N PRO A 116 -7.08 10.00 -1.48
CA PRO A 116 -7.75 10.10 -0.18
C PRO A 116 -7.94 8.72 0.47
N TYR A 117 -6.88 7.92 0.49
CA TYR A 117 -6.87 6.56 1.02
C TYR A 117 -5.66 6.32 1.91
N GLY A 118 -5.88 5.64 3.01
CA GLY A 118 -4.79 5.11 3.83
C GLY A 118 -4.00 4.00 3.14
N GLY A 119 -2.92 3.55 3.76
CA GLY A 119 -2.15 2.38 3.33
C GLY A 119 -2.56 1.13 4.10
N GLY A 120 -2.93 0.09 3.37
CA GLY A 120 -3.26 -1.21 3.93
C GLY A 120 -2.77 -2.35 3.04
N LYS A 121 -2.74 -3.53 3.58
CA LYS A 121 -2.36 -4.76 2.86
C LYS A 121 -2.98 -5.95 3.53
N SER A 122 -3.35 -6.96 2.76
CA SER A 122 -3.68 -8.25 3.35
C SER A 122 -2.91 -9.38 2.68
N GLY A 123 -2.93 -10.54 3.33
CA GLY A 123 -2.21 -11.68 2.82
C GLY A 123 -2.83 -12.99 3.23
N ILE A 124 -2.87 -13.92 2.29
CA ILE A 124 -3.34 -15.29 2.47
C ILE A 124 -2.14 -16.21 2.66
N VAL A 125 -2.13 -16.97 3.74
CA VAL A 125 -1.14 -18.03 3.94
C VAL A 125 -1.65 -19.29 3.23
N GLY A 126 -1.19 -19.49 2.00
CA GLY A 126 -1.65 -20.57 1.14
C GLY A 126 -0.65 -20.93 0.06
N SER A 127 -0.72 -22.18 -0.42
CA SER A 127 0.11 -22.64 -1.54
C SER A 127 -0.32 -22.00 -2.86
N GLN A 128 0.63 -21.83 -3.76
CA GLN A 128 0.36 -21.44 -5.14
C GLN A 128 0.00 -22.63 -6.04
N ASP A 129 0.20 -23.86 -5.55
CA ASP A 129 -0.06 -25.11 -6.30
C ASP A 129 -1.48 -25.65 -6.09
N LEU A 130 -2.42 -24.79 -5.65
CA LEU A 130 -3.82 -25.16 -5.50
C LEU A 130 -4.49 -25.35 -6.86
N THR A 131 -5.41 -26.32 -6.93
CA THR A 131 -6.31 -26.40 -8.08
C THR A 131 -7.18 -25.14 -8.18
N PRO A 132 -7.69 -24.77 -9.36
CA PRO A 132 -8.54 -23.58 -9.51
C PRO A 132 -9.76 -23.58 -8.57
N GLU A 133 -10.33 -24.75 -8.29
CA GLU A 133 -11.45 -24.88 -7.36
C GLU A 133 -11.04 -24.63 -5.89
N GLU A 134 -9.90 -25.19 -5.48
CA GLU A 134 -9.34 -24.96 -4.13
C GLU A 134 -8.96 -23.51 -3.94
N HIS A 135 -8.29 -22.91 -4.93
CA HIS A 135 -7.95 -21.49 -4.94
C HIS A 135 -9.21 -20.63 -4.75
N THR A 136 -10.24 -20.85 -5.55
CA THR A 136 -11.51 -20.12 -5.43
C THR A 136 -12.15 -20.28 -4.04
N LYS A 137 -12.11 -21.48 -3.45
CA LYS A 137 -12.62 -21.71 -2.08
C LYS A 137 -11.86 -20.91 -1.04
N VAL A 138 -10.52 -20.86 -1.14
CA VAL A 138 -9.68 -20.07 -0.22
C VAL A 138 -9.99 -18.58 -0.35
N ILE A 139 -10.08 -18.06 -1.60
CA ILE A 139 -10.45 -16.66 -1.85
C ILE A 139 -11.83 -16.33 -1.26
N ARG A 140 -12.82 -17.19 -1.44
CA ARG A 140 -14.19 -16.99 -0.87
C ARG A 140 -14.17 -16.90 0.65
N GLN A 141 -13.45 -17.80 1.33
CA GLN A 141 -13.36 -17.76 2.78
C GLN A 141 -12.62 -16.50 3.26
N PHE A 142 -11.54 -16.14 2.57
CA PHE A 142 -10.80 -14.93 2.90
C PHE A 142 -11.64 -13.67 2.68
N ALA A 143 -12.44 -13.61 1.60
CA ALA A 143 -13.37 -12.52 1.33
C ALA A 143 -14.32 -12.29 2.51
N ARG A 144 -14.91 -13.37 3.05
CA ARG A 144 -15.83 -13.30 4.20
C ARG A 144 -15.15 -12.81 5.47
N MET A 145 -13.89 -13.17 5.70
CA MET A 145 -13.12 -12.69 6.85
C MET A 145 -12.80 -11.20 6.73
N ILE A 146 -12.29 -10.73 5.58
CA ILE A 146 -11.96 -9.30 5.40
C ILE A 146 -13.20 -8.41 5.33
N TYR A 147 -14.39 -8.95 5.08
CA TYR A 147 -15.63 -8.19 5.07
C TYR A 147 -15.94 -7.48 6.40
N TYR A 148 -15.46 -8.04 7.52
CA TYR A 148 -15.57 -7.38 8.83
C TYR A 148 -14.82 -6.06 8.92
N TYR A 149 -13.87 -5.82 8.00
CA TYR A 149 -13.01 -4.65 7.94
C TYR A 149 -13.27 -3.75 6.72
N ARG A 150 -14.39 -3.92 6.00
CA ARG A 150 -14.73 -3.19 4.77
C ARG A 150 -14.75 -1.68 4.92
N ASP A 151 -15.03 -1.16 6.13
CA ASP A 151 -15.07 0.28 6.40
C ASP A 151 -13.67 0.90 6.55
N ILE A 152 -12.64 0.06 6.72
CA ILE A 152 -11.26 0.51 6.94
C ILE A 152 -10.26 -0.09 5.97
N TYR A 153 -10.66 -1.09 5.16
CA TYR A 153 -9.78 -1.74 4.19
C TYR A 153 -10.51 -2.10 2.90
N LEU A 154 -9.90 -1.73 1.78
CA LEU A 154 -10.40 -1.99 0.43
C LEU A 154 -9.35 -2.80 -0.36
N PRO A 155 -9.62 -4.07 -0.70
CA PRO A 155 -8.68 -4.96 -1.32
C PRO A 155 -8.56 -4.77 -2.84
N GLY A 156 -7.34 -4.95 -3.35
CA GLY A 156 -7.04 -5.15 -4.77
C GLY A 156 -6.21 -6.42 -4.98
N PRO A 157 -5.79 -6.75 -6.21
CA PRO A 157 -4.93 -7.90 -6.48
C PRO A 157 -3.45 -7.60 -6.14
N ASP A 158 -2.68 -8.66 -5.90
CA ASP A 158 -1.21 -8.65 -5.77
C ASP A 158 -0.67 -10.04 -6.17
N VAL A 159 0.62 -10.30 -5.90
CA VAL A 159 1.25 -11.59 -6.19
C VAL A 159 0.44 -12.76 -5.61
N GLY A 160 0.09 -13.71 -6.46
CA GLY A 160 -0.72 -14.88 -6.12
C GLY A 160 -2.22 -14.65 -6.17
N THR A 161 -2.69 -13.44 -6.51
CA THR A 161 -4.10 -13.12 -6.78
C THR A 161 -4.23 -12.28 -8.06
N ASN A 162 -5.42 -12.23 -8.64
CA ASN A 162 -5.70 -11.57 -9.91
C ASN A 162 -7.11 -10.95 -9.95
N ASP A 163 -7.50 -10.41 -11.09
CA ASP A 163 -8.81 -9.77 -11.31
C ASP A 163 -9.99 -10.74 -11.15
N ALA A 164 -9.83 -12.03 -11.49
CA ALA A 164 -10.86 -13.05 -11.27
C ALA A 164 -11.07 -13.33 -9.79
N ASP A 165 -10.02 -13.21 -8.95
CA ASP A 165 -10.14 -13.28 -7.50
C ASP A 165 -10.88 -12.06 -6.95
N MET A 166 -10.60 -10.87 -7.49
CA MET A 166 -11.34 -9.65 -7.13
C MET A 166 -12.81 -9.75 -7.53
N LYS A 167 -13.12 -10.39 -8.68
CA LYS A 167 -14.49 -10.74 -9.04
C LYS A 167 -15.13 -11.66 -8.01
N THR A 168 -14.41 -12.67 -7.54
CA THR A 168 -14.89 -13.59 -6.49
C THR A 168 -15.18 -12.84 -5.18
N ILE A 169 -14.30 -11.92 -4.77
CA ILE A 169 -14.50 -11.08 -3.58
C ILE A 169 -15.72 -10.16 -3.75
N ALA A 170 -15.89 -9.56 -4.92
CA ALA A 170 -17.04 -8.71 -5.20
C ALA A 170 -18.38 -9.50 -5.20
N ILE A 171 -18.36 -10.75 -5.65
CA ILE A 171 -19.53 -11.64 -5.58
C ILE A 171 -19.91 -11.94 -4.12
N GLU A 172 -18.93 -12.18 -3.24
CA GLU A 172 -19.19 -12.49 -1.83
C GLU A 172 -19.57 -11.24 -1.03
N ASN A 173 -18.93 -10.09 -1.29
CA ASN A 173 -18.97 -8.92 -0.41
C ASN A 173 -19.68 -7.70 -1.01
N GLY A 174 -20.08 -7.75 -2.27
CA GLY A 174 -20.65 -6.62 -3.01
C GLY A 174 -19.63 -5.92 -3.92
N ILE A 175 -20.15 -5.33 -4.99
CA ILE A 175 -19.35 -4.80 -6.12
C ILE A 175 -18.36 -3.69 -5.71
N ASP A 176 -18.66 -2.92 -4.68
CA ASP A 176 -17.81 -1.82 -4.21
C ASP A 176 -16.72 -2.25 -3.20
N ASN A 177 -16.71 -3.53 -2.79
CA ASN A 177 -15.77 -4.06 -1.78
C ASN A 177 -14.54 -4.79 -2.36
N ALA A 178 -14.24 -4.55 -3.65
CA ALA A 178 -13.02 -4.99 -4.30
C ALA A 178 -12.62 -4.03 -5.42
N LEU A 179 -11.32 -3.90 -5.67
CA LEU A 179 -10.74 -3.04 -6.70
C LEU A 179 -10.07 -3.88 -7.80
N SER A 180 -9.83 -3.25 -8.96
CA SER A 180 -9.22 -3.91 -10.13
C SER A 180 -9.99 -5.13 -10.59
N LYS A 181 -11.31 -5.01 -10.57
CA LYS A 181 -12.26 -6.00 -11.09
C LYS A 181 -12.25 -6.01 -12.63
N PRO A 182 -12.76 -7.07 -13.27
CA PRO A 182 -13.01 -7.06 -14.71
C PRO A 182 -13.96 -5.94 -15.14
N SER A 183 -13.90 -5.55 -16.43
CA SER A 183 -14.72 -4.46 -16.98
C SER A 183 -16.22 -4.75 -16.94
N ASP A 184 -16.62 -6.03 -17.01
CA ASP A 184 -18.01 -6.47 -16.86
C ASP A 184 -18.59 -6.24 -15.44
N MET A 185 -17.73 -5.85 -14.50
CA MET A 185 -18.07 -5.40 -13.14
C MET A 185 -17.78 -3.90 -12.91
N GLY A 186 -17.63 -3.12 -13.96
CA GLY A 186 -17.29 -1.70 -13.86
C GLY A 186 -15.86 -1.44 -13.39
N GLY A 187 -14.99 -2.44 -13.39
CA GLY A 187 -13.60 -2.35 -12.97
C GLY A 187 -12.62 -2.11 -14.13
N ASN A 188 -11.35 -1.94 -13.77
CA ASN A 188 -10.27 -1.76 -14.72
C ASN A 188 -9.20 -2.83 -14.50
N ARG A 189 -8.94 -3.64 -15.51
CA ARG A 189 -7.82 -4.59 -15.53
C ARG A 189 -6.51 -3.82 -15.68
N ILE A 190 -5.96 -3.39 -14.55
CA ILE A 190 -4.82 -2.45 -14.49
C ILE A 190 -3.58 -2.95 -15.23
N ASP A 191 -3.34 -4.26 -15.24
CA ASP A 191 -2.18 -4.87 -15.93
C ASP A 191 -2.38 -4.89 -17.45
N GLU A 192 -3.57 -5.25 -17.93
CA GLU A 192 -3.90 -5.22 -19.37
C GLU A 192 -3.89 -3.80 -19.93
N LEU A 193 -4.27 -2.81 -19.12
CA LEU A 193 -4.25 -1.39 -19.49
C LEU A 193 -2.84 -0.77 -19.41
N GLY A 194 -1.84 -1.51 -18.92
CA GLY A 194 -0.50 -0.96 -18.70
C GLY A 194 -0.49 0.26 -17.77
N ALA A 195 -1.37 0.30 -16.76
CA ALA A 195 -1.58 1.48 -15.92
C ALA A 195 -0.30 1.92 -15.20
N ALA A 196 0.48 0.99 -14.65
CA ALA A 196 1.78 1.25 -14.04
C ALA A 196 2.82 1.69 -15.07
N ALA A 197 2.89 0.98 -16.22
CA ALA A 197 3.79 1.30 -17.32
C ALA A 197 3.55 2.73 -17.85
N GLY A 198 2.29 3.11 -18.04
CA GLY A 198 1.91 4.46 -18.44
C GLY A 198 2.45 5.52 -17.47
N GLY A 199 2.37 5.26 -16.17
CA GLY A 199 2.94 6.15 -15.15
C GLY A 199 4.45 6.31 -15.28
N VAL A 200 5.17 5.22 -15.47
CA VAL A 200 6.63 5.23 -15.70
C VAL A 200 7.00 6.09 -16.91
N ILE A 201 6.29 5.94 -18.02
CA ILE A 201 6.59 6.72 -19.24
C ILE A 201 6.20 8.19 -19.11
N ILE A 202 5.12 8.51 -18.39
CA ILE A 202 4.78 9.90 -18.05
C ILE A 202 5.87 10.53 -17.16
N ALA A 203 6.45 9.77 -16.24
CA ALA A 203 7.58 10.24 -15.43
C ALA A 203 8.81 10.52 -16.32
N VAL A 204 9.12 9.64 -17.26
CA VAL A 204 10.20 9.90 -18.26
C VAL A 204 9.95 11.19 -19.01
N ASP A 205 8.75 11.38 -19.62
CA ASP A 205 8.41 12.59 -20.36
C ASP A 205 8.47 13.85 -19.48
N ALA A 206 8.00 13.77 -18.24
CA ALA A 206 8.08 14.88 -17.30
C ALA A 206 9.53 15.23 -16.95
N LEU A 207 10.35 14.22 -16.63
CA LEU A 207 11.76 14.42 -16.27
C LEU A 207 12.57 14.98 -17.42
N LEU A 208 12.36 14.55 -18.65
CA LEU A 208 13.05 15.13 -19.82
C LEU A 208 12.87 16.65 -19.93
N LYS A 209 11.75 17.19 -19.43
CA LYS A 209 11.47 18.64 -19.42
C LYS A 209 12.15 19.36 -18.26
N GLU A 210 12.34 18.69 -17.14
CA GLU A 210 12.83 19.27 -15.88
C GLU A 210 14.35 19.01 -15.64
N LEU A 211 14.94 17.98 -16.26
CA LEU A 211 16.32 17.54 -16.02
C LEU A 211 17.36 18.64 -16.19
N HIS A 212 17.12 19.62 -17.09
CA HIS A 212 18.04 20.73 -17.31
C HIS A 212 18.25 21.57 -16.04
N GLN A 213 17.31 21.58 -15.11
CA GLN A 213 17.43 22.32 -13.85
C GLN A 213 18.49 21.71 -12.93
N LEU A 214 18.76 20.40 -13.04
CA LEU A 214 19.79 19.73 -12.25
C LEU A 214 21.23 20.16 -12.61
N THR A 215 21.45 20.82 -13.73
CA THR A 215 22.79 21.28 -14.14
C THR A 215 23.42 22.31 -13.19
N ILE A 216 22.64 22.84 -12.24
CA ILE A 216 23.15 23.67 -11.14
C ILE A 216 23.94 22.84 -10.11
N LEU A 217 23.72 21.51 -10.04
CA LEU A 217 24.41 20.58 -9.17
C LEU A 217 25.69 20.08 -9.85
N ASP A 218 26.80 20.06 -9.12
CA ASP A 218 28.13 19.73 -9.66
C ASP A 218 28.15 18.39 -10.42
N GLN A 219 27.49 17.36 -9.90
CA GLN A 219 27.45 16.03 -10.53
C GLN A 219 26.65 15.99 -11.84
N PHE A 220 25.81 17.00 -12.12
CA PHE A 220 25.00 17.11 -13.33
C PHE A 220 25.48 18.28 -14.26
N PHE A 221 26.56 18.94 -13.92
CA PHE A 221 27.05 20.10 -14.71
C PHE A 221 27.23 19.80 -16.21
N ASN A 222 27.64 18.56 -16.54
CA ASN A 222 27.83 18.12 -17.92
C ASN A 222 26.63 17.35 -18.50
N LEU A 223 25.48 17.34 -17.82
CA LEU A 223 24.30 16.64 -18.30
C LEU A 223 23.83 17.24 -19.64
N GLN A 224 23.77 16.40 -20.67
CA GLN A 224 23.18 16.74 -21.95
C GLN A 224 21.94 15.90 -22.19
N ILE A 225 20.85 16.54 -22.56
CA ILE A 225 19.59 15.85 -22.91
C ILE A 225 19.61 15.73 -24.44
N PRO A 226 19.68 14.47 -24.97
CA PRO A 226 19.68 14.25 -26.41
C PRO A 226 18.36 14.69 -27.07
N SER A 227 18.39 14.91 -28.37
CA SER A 227 17.16 15.07 -29.16
C SER A 227 16.32 13.78 -29.12
N SER A 228 15.02 13.88 -29.40
CA SER A 228 14.12 12.70 -29.33
C SER A 228 14.61 11.51 -30.15
N HIS A 229 15.26 11.72 -31.30
CA HIS A 229 15.79 10.66 -32.16
C HIS A 229 17.07 9.99 -31.64
N GLU A 230 17.72 10.60 -30.66
CA GLU A 230 18.95 10.12 -30.03
C GLU A 230 18.69 9.53 -28.64
N LEU A 231 17.45 9.68 -28.13
CA LEU A 231 17.04 9.10 -26.86
C LEU A 231 17.02 7.56 -26.96
N THR A 232 17.77 6.93 -26.09
CA THR A 232 17.91 5.46 -26.03
C THR A 232 17.48 4.92 -24.66
N PHE A 233 16.83 3.77 -24.65
CA PHE A 233 16.26 3.16 -23.46
C PHE A 233 16.67 1.71 -23.34
N LEU A 234 17.00 1.32 -22.09
CA LEU A 234 17.11 -0.09 -21.66
C LEU A 234 15.94 -0.42 -20.75
N ILE A 235 15.35 -1.59 -20.92
CA ILE A 235 14.23 -2.07 -20.09
C ILE A 235 14.61 -3.42 -19.47
N GLN A 236 14.90 -3.42 -18.18
CA GLN A 236 15.17 -4.64 -17.43
C GLN A 236 13.85 -5.30 -17.03
N GLY A 237 13.51 -6.42 -17.66
CA GLY A 237 12.25 -7.13 -17.44
C GLY A 237 11.17 -6.79 -18.46
N PHE A 238 11.01 -7.63 -19.49
CA PHE A 238 9.99 -7.46 -20.52
C PHE A 238 8.71 -8.24 -20.18
N GLY A 239 8.16 -7.93 -18.97
CA GLY A 239 6.86 -8.39 -18.49
C GLY A 239 5.79 -7.30 -18.67
N ALA A 240 4.68 -7.36 -17.90
CA ALA A 240 3.55 -6.44 -18.05
C ALA A 240 3.96 -4.96 -18.01
N VAL A 241 4.85 -4.55 -17.08
CA VAL A 241 5.32 -3.16 -17.00
C VAL A 241 6.28 -2.84 -18.14
N GLY A 242 7.27 -3.69 -18.41
CA GLY A 242 8.30 -3.41 -19.41
C GLY A 242 7.77 -3.46 -20.84
N ALA A 243 6.96 -4.45 -21.19
CA ALA A 243 6.42 -4.61 -22.54
C ALA A 243 5.42 -3.48 -22.89
N ASN A 244 4.45 -3.21 -22.00
CA ASN A 244 3.55 -2.06 -22.17
C ASN A 244 4.32 -0.73 -22.16
N GLY A 245 5.33 -0.59 -21.26
CA GLY A 245 6.18 0.59 -21.20
C GLY A 245 6.92 0.85 -22.50
N ALA A 246 7.50 -0.18 -23.12
CA ALA A 246 8.18 -0.06 -24.41
C ALA A 246 7.23 0.44 -25.51
N GLN A 247 6.02 -0.07 -25.56
CA GLN A 247 5.02 0.36 -26.57
C GLN A 247 4.59 1.81 -26.33
N ILE A 248 4.19 2.16 -25.09
CA ILE A 248 3.73 3.51 -24.73
C ILE A 248 4.86 4.52 -24.94
N LEU A 249 6.13 4.14 -24.68
CA LEU A 249 7.30 4.98 -24.87
C LEU A 249 7.40 5.48 -26.32
N LEU A 250 7.30 4.59 -27.30
CA LEU A 250 7.39 4.95 -28.72
C LEU A 250 6.21 5.81 -29.18
N GLU A 251 5.06 5.69 -28.55
CA GLU A 251 3.90 6.53 -28.83
C GLU A 251 4.04 7.95 -28.24
N LYS A 252 4.55 8.05 -27.00
CA LYS A 252 4.69 9.33 -26.28
C LYS A 252 5.95 10.11 -26.66
N LEU A 253 7.03 9.41 -27.02
CA LEU A 253 8.32 9.98 -27.43
C LEU A 253 8.71 9.47 -28.83
N PRO A 254 8.03 9.94 -29.89
CA PRO A 254 8.31 9.50 -31.26
C PRO A 254 9.77 9.77 -31.66
N GLY A 255 10.40 8.77 -32.26
CA GLY A 255 11.81 8.81 -32.67
C GLY A 255 12.79 8.26 -31.64
N SER A 256 12.40 8.08 -30.38
CA SER A 256 13.23 7.40 -29.38
C SER A 256 13.38 5.91 -29.70
N LYS A 257 14.38 5.27 -29.12
CA LYS A 257 14.71 3.87 -29.39
C LYS A 257 14.80 3.06 -28.10
N VAL A 258 14.13 1.91 -28.06
CA VAL A 258 14.43 0.85 -27.09
C VAL A 258 15.56 0.03 -27.69
N ILE A 259 16.76 0.16 -27.12
CA ILE A 259 17.97 -0.51 -27.64
C ILE A 259 18.30 -1.80 -26.88
N GLY A 260 17.67 -2.04 -25.73
CA GLY A 260 17.90 -3.28 -24.99
C GLY A 260 16.71 -3.64 -24.10
N ILE A 261 16.42 -4.93 -24.03
CA ILE A 261 15.43 -5.52 -23.13
C ILE A 261 15.99 -6.80 -22.49
N SER A 262 15.50 -7.16 -21.31
CA SER A 262 15.74 -8.49 -20.73
C SER A 262 14.45 -9.16 -20.27
N ASP A 263 14.47 -10.47 -20.18
CA ASP A 263 13.47 -11.29 -19.51
C ASP A 263 14.15 -12.34 -18.61
N GLN A 264 13.44 -13.36 -18.13
CA GLN A 264 14.02 -14.34 -17.21
C GLN A 264 15.11 -15.23 -17.81
N ILE A 265 15.20 -15.31 -19.14
CA ILE A 265 16.07 -16.27 -19.85
C ILE A 265 17.22 -15.61 -20.61
N GLY A 266 17.30 -14.28 -20.61
CA GLY A 266 18.38 -13.56 -21.27
C GLY A 266 18.07 -12.10 -21.56
N TYR A 267 18.91 -11.49 -22.40
CA TYR A 267 18.71 -10.12 -22.88
C TYR A 267 18.96 -10.01 -24.39
N LEU A 268 18.34 -9.02 -24.99
CA LEU A 268 18.56 -8.54 -26.34
C LEU A 268 19.10 -7.13 -26.30
N TYR A 269 20.03 -6.81 -27.20
CA TYR A 269 20.53 -5.45 -27.41
C TYR A 269 20.76 -5.20 -28.89
N ASP A 270 20.38 -4.02 -29.38
CA ASP A 270 20.69 -3.53 -30.73
C ASP A 270 20.78 -2.01 -30.69
N GLU A 271 21.98 -1.45 -30.94
CA GLU A 271 22.22 0.01 -30.89
C GLU A 271 21.35 0.81 -31.87
N HIS A 272 20.85 0.17 -32.93
CA HIS A 272 19.96 0.78 -33.91
C HIS A 272 18.48 0.80 -33.46
N GLY A 273 18.14 0.06 -32.40
CA GLY A 273 16.80 -0.07 -31.84
C GLY A 273 16.15 -1.43 -32.13
N LEU A 274 15.48 -1.95 -31.12
CA LEU A 274 14.72 -3.19 -31.20
C LEU A 274 13.31 -2.95 -31.78
N PRO A 275 12.74 -3.91 -32.54
CA PRO A 275 11.39 -3.81 -33.09
C PRO A 275 10.33 -4.09 -32.02
N VAL A 276 9.99 -3.06 -31.25
CA VAL A 276 9.13 -3.15 -30.06
C VAL A 276 7.76 -3.74 -30.39
N LYS A 277 7.17 -3.43 -31.54
CA LYS A 277 5.83 -3.95 -31.90
C LYS A 277 5.81 -5.46 -32.07
N GLU A 278 6.82 -6.00 -32.75
CA GLU A 278 6.99 -7.45 -32.95
C GLU A 278 7.28 -8.15 -31.62
N LEU A 279 8.15 -7.57 -30.80
CA LEU A 279 8.47 -8.08 -29.48
C LEU A 279 7.25 -8.06 -28.54
N PHE A 280 6.44 -7.01 -28.59
CA PHE A 280 5.21 -6.91 -27.82
C PHE A 280 4.18 -7.98 -28.23
N GLN A 281 3.99 -8.19 -29.53
CA GLN A 281 3.11 -9.24 -30.04
C GLN A 281 3.59 -10.63 -29.61
N MET A 282 4.89 -10.89 -29.72
CA MET A 282 5.50 -12.15 -29.27
C MET A 282 5.33 -12.35 -27.75
N TRP A 283 5.44 -11.28 -26.97
CA TRP A 283 5.20 -11.33 -25.53
C TRP A 283 3.77 -11.69 -25.18
N LEU A 284 2.79 -11.10 -25.85
CA LEU A 284 1.36 -11.45 -25.67
C LEU A 284 1.07 -12.93 -25.97
N GLU A 285 1.75 -13.49 -26.96
CA GLU A 285 1.53 -14.88 -27.39
C GLU A 285 2.29 -15.90 -26.54
N ARG A 286 3.51 -15.56 -26.07
CA ARG A 286 4.46 -16.55 -25.52
C ARG A 286 5.07 -16.17 -24.16
N GLY A 287 4.88 -14.95 -23.67
CA GLY A 287 5.37 -14.46 -22.39
C GLY A 287 6.86 -14.09 -22.37
N LEU A 288 7.76 -15.01 -22.77
CA LEU A 288 9.21 -14.78 -22.85
C LEU A 288 9.64 -14.59 -24.31
N VAL A 289 10.46 -13.56 -24.57
CA VAL A 289 10.73 -13.12 -25.95
C VAL A 289 12.21 -13.15 -26.35
N THR A 290 13.15 -12.93 -25.41
CA THR A 290 14.54 -12.65 -25.76
C THR A 290 15.19 -13.75 -26.58
N ARG A 291 15.12 -14.99 -26.12
CA ARG A 291 15.70 -16.14 -26.81
C ARG A 291 14.97 -16.46 -28.12
N LEU A 292 13.65 -16.37 -28.12
CA LEU A 292 12.83 -16.69 -29.30
C LEU A 292 13.10 -15.70 -30.42
N PHE A 293 13.05 -14.39 -30.13
CA PHE A 293 13.31 -13.36 -31.11
C PHE A 293 14.74 -13.43 -31.67
N PHE A 294 15.72 -13.72 -30.82
CA PHE A 294 17.10 -13.93 -31.28
C PHE A 294 17.14 -15.08 -32.31
N GLN A 295 16.55 -16.24 -32.00
CA GLN A 295 16.59 -17.42 -32.87
C GLN A 295 15.78 -17.23 -34.16
N GLU A 296 14.65 -16.59 -34.10
CA GLU A 296 13.71 -16.44 -35.21
C GLU A 296 14.11 -15.32 -36.18
N GLU A 297 14.68 -14.21 -35.66
CA GLU A 297 14.91 -13.00 -36.44
C GLU A 297 16.40 -12.55 -36.44
N MET A 298 17.04 -12.38 -35.28
CA MET A 298 18.38 -11.81 -35.20
C MET A 298 19.47 -12.74 -35.72
N ALA A 299 19.39 -14.02 -35.41
CA ALA A 299 20.37 -15.02 -35.87
C ALA A 299 20.37 -15.21 -37.40
N LYS A 300 19.33 -14.75 -38.11
CA LYS A 300 19.23 -14.80 -39.57
C LYS A 300 19.83 -13.56 -40.26
N ARG A 301 20.18 -12.53 -39.48
CA ARG A 301 20.82 -11.32 -40.02
C ARG A 301 22.24 -11.63 -40.50
N SER A 302 22.80 -10.74 -41.28
CA SER A 302 24.15 -10.93 -41.82
C SER A 302 25.18 -11.12 -40.68
N PRO A 303 26.15 -12.05 -40.80
CA PRO A 303 27.23 -12.21 -39.83
C PRO A 303 28.12 -10.97 -39.62
N HIS A 304 28.02 -9.97 -40.51
CA HIS A 304 28.73 -8.70 -40.41
C HIS A 304 27.98 -7.62 -39.60
N ASP A 305 26.72 -7.87 -39.25
CA ASP A 305 25.93 -6.98 -38.39
C ASP A 305 26.20 -7.32 -36.91
N GLN A 306 27.26 -6.73 -36.33
CA GLN A 306 27.66 -6.90 -34.93
C GLN A 306 26.91 -5.95 -33.97
N SER A 307 25.97 -5.16 -34.47
CA SER A 307 25.20 -4.21 -33.66
C SER A 307 24.23 -4.90 -32.69
N ALA A 308 23.77 -6.09 -33.04
CA ALA A 308 22.80 -6.86 -32.30
C ALA A 308 23.45 -7.96 -31.43
N LYS A 309 23.08 -8.00 -30.15
CA LYS A 309 23.61 -8.97 -29.17
C LYS A 309 22.46 -9.74 -28.52
N TYR A 310 22.73 -11.01 -28.21
CA TYR A 310 21.92 -11.82 -27.29
C TYR A 310 22.85 -12.43 -26.23
N GLY A 311 22.41 -12.38 -24.99
CA GLY A 311 23.09 -13.05 -23.87
C GLY A 311 22.12 -13.86 -23.04
N THR A 312 22.59 -14.93 -22.43
CA THR A 312 21.78 -15.84 -21.60
C THR A 312 21.65 -15.38 -20.14
N ASP A 313 22.49 -14.44 -19.70
CA ASP A 313 22.37 -13.79 -18.40
C ASP A 313 21.58 -12.47 -18.57
N PRO A 314 20.34 -12.38 -18.06
CA PRO A 314 19.53 -11.17 -18.18
C PRO A 314 20.17 -9.94 -17.51
N ASN A 315 21.03 -10.15 -16.52
CA ASN A 315 21.68 -9.06 -15.78
C ASN A 315 22.78 -8.36 -16.59
N ASP A 316 23.33 -9.01 -17.62
CA ASP A 316 24.33 -8.40 -18.48
C ASP A 316 23.78 -7.24 -19.31
N LEU A 317 22.44 -7.10 -19.45
CA LEU A 317 21.81 -5.90 -20.00
C LEU A 317 22.25 -4.63 -19.25
N LEU A 318 22.46 -4.71 -17.93
CA LEU A 318 22.83 -3.60 -17.09
C LEU A 318 24.27 -3.09 -17.31
N ARG A 319 25.06 -3.74 -18.15
CA ARG A 319 26.37 -3.27 -18.62
C ARG A 319 26.29 -2.39 -19.86
N GLU A 320 25.16 -2.46 -20.59
CA GLU A 320 24.97 -1.67 -21.79
C GLU A 320 24.67 -0.22 -21.43
N SER A 321 25.09 0.71 -22.29
CA SER A 321 24.88 2.15 -22.08
C SER A 321 23.66 2.64 -22.85
N ALA A 322 22.91 3.55 -22.24
CA ALA A 322 21.76 4.23 -22.85
C ALA A 322 21.53 5.58 -22.14
N PHE A 323 20.63 6.39 -22.63
CA PHE A 323 20.21 7.59 -21.89
C PHE A 323 19.42 7.23 -20.62
N CYS A 324 18.47 6.32 -20.72
CA CYS A 324 17.60 5.94 -19.62
C CYS A 324 17.55 4.42 -19.41
N LEU A 325 17.65 3.99 -18.15
CA LEU A 325 17.34 2.63 -17.71
C LEU A 325 15.96 2.62 -17.04
N ILE A 326 15.13 1.64 -17.41
CA ILE A 326 13.83 1.36 -16.77
C ILE A 326 13.89 -0.04 -16.12
N PRO A 327 14.19 -0.15 -14.82
CA PRO A 327 14.04 -1.40 -14.08
C PRO A 327 12.56 -1.75 -13.96
N ALA A 328 12.11 -2.82 -14.62
CA ALA A 328 10.72 -3.31 -14.65
C ALA A 328 10.59 -4.78 -14.25
N ALA A 329 11.69 -5.46 -13.93
CA ALA A 329 11.71 -6.80 -13.35
C ALA A 329 11.38 -6.75 -11.85
N PRO A 330 10.78 -7.79 -11.25
CA PRO A 330 10.45 -7.83 -9.83
C PRO A 330 11.72 -8.03 -8.94
N ILE A 331 12.73 -7.21 -9.16
CA ILE A 331 14.05 -7.25 -8.52
C ILE A 331 14.29 -5.92 -7.81
N ALA A 332 14.18 -5.93 -6.48
CA ALA A 332 14.40 -4.73 -5.67
C ALA A 332 15.89 -4.34 -5.60
N ASN A 333 16.81 -5.30 -5.67
CA ASN A 333 18.27 -5.10 -5.60
C ASN A 333 18.92 -5.19 -7.00
N TYR A 334 18.48 -4.34 -7.93
CA TYR A 334 19.04 -4.36 -9.30
C TYR A 334 20.45 -3.76 -9.38
N LEU A 335 20.81 -2.84 -8.46
CA LEU A 335 22.15 -2.27 -8.30
C LEU A 335 22.57 -2.21 -6.82
N ASP A 336 23.83 -2.47 -6.53
CA ASP A 336 24.48 -2.15 -5.25
C ASP A 336 25.98 -1.94 -5.46
N THR A 337 26.64 -1.28 -4.51
CA THR A 337 28.10 -1.20 -4.43
C THR A 337 28.71 -2.43 -3.77
N ASP A 338 27.91 -3.17 -2.99
CA ASP A 338 28.36 -4.37 -2.24
C ASP A 338 27.96 -5.65 -3.00
N PRO A 339 28.92 -6.37 -3.59
CA PRO A 339 28.62 -7.64 -4.25
C PRO A 339 28.09 -8.72 -3.29
N GLY A 340 28.36 -8.59 -1.98
CA GLY A 340 27.86 -9.52 -0.96
C GLY A 340 26.33 -9.42 -0.75
N SER A 341 25.71 -8.32 -1.17
CA SER A 341 24.25 -8.16 -1.18
C SER A 341 23.57 -8.91 -2.34
N ASN A 342 24.34 -9.54 -3.22
CA ASN A 342 23.88 -10.25 -4.41
C ASN A 342 22.96 -9.41 -5.33
N PRO A 343 23.42 -8.23 -5.79
CA PRO A 343 22.66 -7.41 -6.73
C PRO A 343 22.66 -8.02 -8.14
N SER A 344 21.72 -7.58 -8.98
CA SER A 344 21.77 -7.92 -10.41
C SER A 344 23.06 -7.41 -11.07
N MET A 345 23.52 -6.22 -10.67
CA MET A 345 24.78 -5.63 -11.13
C MET A 345 25.41 -4.79 -10.03
N THR A 346 26.73 -4.83 -9.93
CA THR A 346 27.49 -3.90 -9.09
C THR A 346 27.73 -2.58 -9.80
N VAL A 347 27.74 -1.48 -9.05
CA VAL A 347 27.84 -0.11 -9.62
C VAL A 347 29.12 0.09 -10.44
N ASP A 348 30.23 -0.53 -10.06
CA ASP A 348 31.52 -0.47 -10.81
C ASP A 348 31.48 -1.14 -12.19
N ARG A 349 30.46 -1.97 -12.45
CA ARG A 349 30.28 -2.71 -13.71
C ARG A 349 29.07 -2.27 -14.52
N MET A 350 28.29 -1.33 -14.00
CA MET A 350 27.08 -0.83 -14.68
C MET A 350 27.44 -0.05 -15.95
N GLY A 351 26.49 0.02 -16.90
CA GLY A 351 26.56 0.86 -18.08
C GLY A 351 26.51 2.35 -17.72
N ARG A 352 26.60 3.21 -18.73
CA ARG A 352 26.48 4.67 -18.56
C ARG A 352 25.04 5.08 -18.85
N TRP A 353 24.41 5.69 -17.87
CA TRP A 353 23.05 6.23 -17.96
C TRP A 353 23.03 7.66 -17.42
N SER A 354 22.05 8.46 -17.82
CA SER A 354 21.76 9.77 -17.23
C SER A 354 20.54 9.72 -16.31
N LEU A 355 19.66 8.73 -16.53
CA LEU A 355 18.38 8.62 -15.86
C LEU A 355 18.05 7.15 -15.56
N ILE A 356 17.49 6.90 -14.39
CA ILE A 356 16.84 5.64 -14.02
C ILE A 356 15.41 5.95 -13.59
N VAL A 357 14.42 5.27 -14.17
CA VAL A 357 13.00 5.40 -13.79
C VAL A 357 12.46 4.04 -13.38
N GLU A 358 12.18 3.86 -12.09
CA GLU A 358 11.91 2.56 -11.50
C GLU A 358 10.47 2.08 -11.71
N GLY A 359 10.26 1.24 -12.70
CA GLY A 359 8.96 0.59 -12.94
C GLY A 359 8.64 -0.53 -11.97
N ALA A 360 9.66 -1.23 -11.46
CA ALA A 360 9.53 -2.28 -10.44
C ALA A 360 9.37 -1.68 -9.03
N ASN A 361 8.80 -2.46 -8.09
CA ASN A 361 8.74 -2.06 -6.68
C ASN A 361 10.10 -2.32 -6.01
N THR A 362 10.86 -1.27 -5.77
CA THR A 362 12.23 -1.30 -5.20
C THR A 362 12.27 -0.85 -3.75
N TYR A 363 11.28 -0.07 -3.30
CA TYR A 363 11.19 0.41 -1.93
C TYR A 363 11.02 -0.74 -0.92
N SER A 364 11.70 -0.61 0.21
CA SER A 364 11.51 -1.46 1.38
C SER A 364 11.62 -0.61 2.65
N PRO A 365 10.73 -0.76 3.65
CA PRO A 365 10.84 -0.09 4.94
C PRO A 365 11.92 -0.72 5.84
N ASP A 366 12.47 -1.89 5.49
CA ASP A 366 13.51 -2.57 6.25
C ASP A 366 14.76 -1.69 6.37
N PRO A 367 15.29 -1.45 7.60
CA PRO A 367 16.42 -0.56 7.81
C PRO A 367 17.68 -0.97 7.04
N SER A 368 17.95 -2.27 6.92
CA SER A 368 19.12 -2.77 6.18
C SER A 368 19.00 -2.49 4.68
N ARG A 369 17.78 -2.62 4.14
CA ARG A 369 17.47 -2.30 2.74
C ARG A 369 17.52 -0.80 2.48
N LYS A 370 17.03 0.03 3.41
CA LYS A 370 17.15 1.50 3.32
C LYS A 370 18.62 1.92 3.29
N LEU A 371 19.47 1.37 4.16
CA LEU A 371 20.90 1.65 4.17
C LEU A 371 21.59 1.21 2.86
N ALA A 372 21.28 0.03 2.33
CA ALA A 372 21.78 -0.44 1.05
C ALA A 372 21.36 0.49 -0.10
N ARG A 373 20.09 0.92 -0.11
CA ARG A 373 19.56 1.88 -1.09
C ARG A 373 20.30 3.21 -1.02
N ALA A 374 20.44 3.79 0.16
CA ALA A 374 21.16 5.07 0.32
C ALA A 374 22.63 4.96 -0.12
N ARG A 375 23.30 3.83 0.16
CA ARG A 375 24.67 3.55 -0.29
C ARG A 375 24.76 3.51 -1.82
N MET A 376 23.84 2.79 -2.46
CA MET A 376 23.75 2.70 -3.91
C MET A 376 23.48 4.07 -4.54
N GLU A 377 22.55 4.83 -4.01
CA GLU A 377 22.22 6.16 -4.55
C GLU A 377 23.37 7.18 -4.38
N ARG A 378 24.17 7.10 -3.33
CA ARG A 378 25.39 7.93 -3.23
C ARG A 378 26.33 7.68 -4.40
N ALA A 379 26.60 6.42 -4.73
CA ALA A 379 27.49 6.09 -5.83
C ALA A 379 26.88 6.41 -7.21
N VAL A 380 25.60 6.16 -7.41
CA VAL A 380 24.93 6.34 -8.70
C VAL A 380 24.53 7.81 -8.93
N TYR A 381 23.83 8.42 -7.95
CA TYR A 381 23.31 9.78 -8.09
C TYR A 381 24.39 10.84 -7.84
N ARG A 382 25.12 10.76 -6.69
CA ARG A 382 26.08 11.82 -6.35
C ARG A 382 27.42 11.70 -7.07
N GLU A 383 27.96 10.49 -7.21
CA GLU A 383 29.29 10.30 -7.79
C GLU A 383 29.23 10.16 -9.32
N SER A 384 28.19 9.52 -9.85
CA SER A 384 28.06 9.25 -11.29
C SER A 384 27.13 10.20 -12.03
N GLY A 385 26.37 11.07 -11.35
CA GLY A 385 25.45 12.01 -11.97
C GLY A 385 24.27 11.35 -12.69
N VAL A 386 23.72 10.26 -12.13
CA VAL A 386 22.55 9.57 -12.67
C VAL A 386 21.34 9.84 -11.77
N LEU A 387 20.33 10.52 -12.29
CA LEU A 387 19.09 10.73 -11.54
C LEU A 387 18.32 9.40 -11.40
N ILE A 388 17.79 9.13 -10.21
CA ILE A 388 16.91 7.99 -9.97
C ILE A 388 15.51 8.50 -9.58
N ALA A 389 14.49 8.17 -10.37
CA ALA A 389 13.10 8.41 -10.02
C ALA A 389 12.52 7.16 -9.35
N THR A 390 12.25 7.29 -8.05
CA THR A 390 11.86 6.19 -7.16
C THR A 390 10.50 5.59 -7.54
N ASP A 391 10.37 4.29 -7.40
CA ASP A 391 9.27 3.42 -7.83
C ASP A 391 7.87 3.96 -7.52
N TYR A 392 7.54 4.21 -6.25
CA TYR A 392 6.17 4.60 -5.87
C TYR A 392 5.79 6.04 -6.31
N LEU A 393 6.74 6.88 -6.73
CA LEU A 393 6.44 8.16 -7.37
C LEU A 393 6.01 7.98 -8.83
N VAL A 394 6.52 6.95 -9.52
CA VAL A 394 6.38 6.79 -10.97
C VAL A 394 5.47 5.62 -11.37
N ASN A 395 5.46 4.50 -10.61
CA ASN A 395 4.67 3.31 -10.94
C ASN A 395 3.29 3.26 -10.26
N SER A 396 2.85 4.37 -9.64
CA SER A 396 1.56 4.46 -8.93
C SER A 396 0.32 4.43 -9.84
N GLY A 397 0.48 4.31 -11.15
CA GLY A 397 -0.63 4.25 -12.10
C GLY A 397 -1.67 3.18 -11.77
N GLY A 398 -1.23 1.98 -11.37
CA GLY A 398 -2.14 0.89 -10.99
C GLY A 398 -3.05 1.26 -9.80
N VAL A 399 -2.49 1.82 -8.73
CA VAL A 399 -3.29 2.22 -7.56
C VAL A 399 -4.20 3.41 -7.86
N ILE A 400 -3.80 4.31 -8.77
CA ILE A 400 -4.63 5.43 -9.22
C ILE A 400 -5.87 4.95 -9.95
N TYR A 401 -5.70 4.01 -10.91
CA TYR A 401 -6.83 3.43 -11.64
C TYR A 401 -7.76 2.64 -10.70
N ALA A 402 -7.19 1.84 -9.81
CA ALA A 402 -7.96 1.13 -8.78
C ALA A 402 -8.76 2.11 -7.90
N ALA A 403 -8.16 3.22 -7.48
CA ALA A 403 -8.83 4.23 -6.68
C ALA A 403 -10.05 4.85 -7.39
N GLN A 404 -10.00 5.02 -8.72
CA GLN A 404 -11.14 5.55 -9.48
C GLN A 404 -12.37 4.64 -9.41
N GLU A 405 -12.19 3.33 -9.21
CA GLU A 405 -13.31 2.41 -9.02
C GLU A 405 -14.14 2.70 -7.76
N HIS A 406 -13.51 3.31 -6.75
CA HIS A 406 -14.18 3.70 -5.51
C HIS A 406 -14.52 5.19 -5.47
N LEU A 407 -13.70 6.07 -6.06
CA LEU A 407 -13.96 7.51 -6.13
C LEU A 407 -15.17 7.85 -7.02
N ILE A 408 -15.27 7.18 -8.17
CA ILE A 408 -16.43 7.23 -9.05
C ILE A 408 -17.38 6.12 -8.61
N LYS A 409 -18.28 6.43 -7.69
CA LYS A 409 -19.19 5.47 -7.06
C LYS A 409 -20.02 4.71 -8.09
N THR A 410 -20.24 3.43 -7.82
CA THR A 410 -21.21 2.62 -8.57
C THR A 410 -22.62 3.15 -8.30
N PRO A 411 -23.42 3.49 -9.33
CA PRO A 411 -24.82 3.85 -9.16
C PRO A 411 -25.60 2.76 -8.42
N ASP A 412 -26.61 3.14 -7.64
CA ASP A 412 -27.35 2.18 -6.79
C ASP A 412 -27.98 1.05 -7.61
N HIS A 413 -28.52 1.34 -8.81
CA HIS A 413 -29.10 0.34 -9.70
C HIS A 413 -28.08 -0.62 -10.33
N LEU A 414 -26.77 -0.31 -10.24
CA LEU A 414 -25.67 -1.16 -10.69
C LEU A 414 -24.95 -1.86 -9.51
N ARG A 415 -25.54 -1.87 -8.32
CA ARG A 415 -25.09 -2.66 -7.18
C ARG A 415 -25.83 -3.98 -7.12
N PHE A 416 -25.14 -5.01 -6.70
CA PHE A 416 -25.79 -6.31 -6.50
C PHE A 416 -26.87 -6.21 -5.40
N PRO A 417 -28.06 -6.78 -5.64
CA PRO A 417 -29.03 -7.00 -4.57
C PRO A 417 -28.41 -7.87 -3.46
N GLU A 418 -28.70 -7.57 -2.19
CA GLU A 418 -28.12 -8.34 -1.06
C GLU A 418 -28.46 -9.83 -1.12
N GLU A 419 -29.62 -10.18 -1.68
CA GLU A 419 -30.13 -11.53 -1.77
C GLU A 419 -29.31 -12.45 -2.68
N VAL A 420 -28.55 -11.86 -3.66
CA VAL A 420 -27.71 -12.63 -4.59
C VAL A 420 -26.24 -12.70 -4.16
N LEU A 421 -25.84 -12.03 -3.09
CA LEU A 421 -24.46 -12.06 -2.61
C LEU A 421 -24.05 -13.49 -2.23
N GLY A 422 -22.87 -13.90 -2.70
CA GLY A 422 -22.35 -15.25 -2.51
C GLY A 422 -22.92 -16.32 -3.47
N ASP A 423 -23.96 -15.99 -4.23
CA ASP A 423 -24.48 -16.84 -5.31
C ASP A 423 -23.88 -16.42 -6.66
N ARG A 424 -22.87 -17.17 -7.10
CA ARG A 424 -22.13 -16.86 -8.31
C ARG A 424 -23.01 -16.89 -9.57
N GLU A 425 -23.94 -17.85 -9.65
CA GLU A 425 -24.79 -18.01 -10.83
C GLU A 425 -25.80 -16.86 -10.95
N ALA A 426 -26.41 -16.49 -9.83
CA ALA A 426 -27.32 -15.35 -9.77
C ALA A 426 -26.60 -14.02 -10.11
N VAL A 427 -25.40 -13.78 -9.55
CA VAL A 427 -24.60 -12.59 -9.87
C VAL A 427 -24.15 -12.56 -11.33
N GLU A 428 -23.71 -13.68 -11.92
CA GLU A 428 -23.35 -13.74 -13.35
C GLU A 428 -24.56 -13.47 -14.26
N GLY A 429 -25.75 -13.92 -13.88
CA GLY A 429 -27.00 -13.57 -14.54
C GLY A 429 -27.26 -12.07 -14.52
N TRP A 430 -27.16 -11.47 -13.34
CA TRP A 430 -27.35 -10.04 -13.11
C TRP A 430 -26.32 -9.20 -13.90
N LEU A 431 -25.05 -9.60 -13.92
CA LEU A 431 -23.97 -8.94 -14.67
C LEU A 431 -24.27 -8.91 -16.18
N LYS A 432 -24.82 -9.99 -16.74
CA LYS A 432 -25.20 -10.05 -18.17
C LYS A 432 -26.27 -9.01 -18.54
N GLU A 433 -27.22 -8.78 -17.63
CA GLU A 433 -28.30 -7.80 -17.85
C GLU A 433 -27.77 -6.36 -17.82
N HIS A 434 -26.79 -6.06 -16.95
CA HIS A 434 -26.26 -4.72 -16.75
C HIS A 434 -24.91 -4.46 -17.43
N ARG A 435 -24.44 -5.41 -18.24
CA ARG A 435 -23.10 -5.43 -18.81
C ARG A 435 -22.69 -4.13 -19.48
N LYS A 436 -23.56 -3.59 -20.34
CA LYS A 436 -23.28 -2.38 -21.11
C LYS A 436 -23.02 -1.17 -20.20
N GLU A 437 -23.87 -0.97 -19.20
CA GLU A 437 -23.73 0.16 -18.27
C GLU A 437 -22.48 0.02 -17.37
N LEU A 438 -22.13 -1.21 -16.97
CA LEU A 438 -20.92 -1.48 -16.21
C LEU A 438 -19.66 -1.26 -17.06
N GLU A 439 -19.65 -1.65 -18.34
CA GLU A 439 -18.54 -1.38 -19.25
C GLU A 439 -18.39 0.14 -19.53
N GLU A 440 -19.50 0.88 -19.67
CA GLU A 440 -19.47 2.35 -19.77
C GLU A 440 -18.94 3.01 -18.49
N LEU A 441 -19.28 2.49 -17.30
CA LEU A 441 -18.74 2.94 -16.04
C LEU A 441 -17.24 2.64 -15.93
N ALA A 442 -16.79 1.44 -16.36
CA ALA A 442 -15.37 1.08 -16.40
C ALA A 442 -14.58 2.06 -17.29
N GLU A 443 -15.10 2.39 -18.46
CA GLU A 443 -14.45 3.34 -19.37
C GLU A 443 -14.37 4.75 -18.79
N LYS A 444 -15.43 5.22 -18.13
CA LYS A 444 -15.41 6.50 -17.41
C LYS A 444 -14.34 6.54 -16.32
N ARG A 445 -14.19 5.46 -15.54
CA ARG A 445 -13.17 5.29 -14.50
C ARG A 445 -11.76 5.25 -15.10
N ARG A 446 -11.60 4.56 -16.23
CA ARG A 446 -10.34 4.49 -16.97
C ARG A 446 -9.86 5.87 -17.41
N ILE A 447 -10.71 6.64 -18.08
CA ILE A 447 -10.40 7.99 -18.57
C ILE A 447 -10.02 8.91 -17.38
N ALA A 448 -10.79 8.87 -16.30
CA ALA A 448 -10.48 9.66 -15.11
C ALA A 448 -9.14 9.26 -14.48
N GLY A 449 -8.86 7.96 -14.43
CA GLY A 449 -7.59 7.43 -13.92
C GLY A 449 -6.40 7.86 -14.76
N GLU A 450 -6.53 7.87 -16.08
CA GLU A 450 -5.48 8.31 -16.99
C GLU A 450 -5.15 9.79 -16.78
N ALA A 451 -6.16 10.64 -16.77
CA ALA A 451 -5.97 12.08 -16.57
C ALA A 451 -5.32 12.40 -15.20
N TYR A 452 -5.82 11.76 -14.13
CA TYR A 452 -5.31 11.97 -12.78
C TYR A 452 -3.87 11.44 -12.63
N ARG A 453 -3.57 10.26 -13.18
CA ARG A 453 -2.22 9.68 -13.19
C ARG A 453 -1.23 10.65 -13.84
N ASP A 454 -1.56 11.14 -15.03
CA ASP A 454 -0.68 12.01 -15.80
C ASP A 454 -0.40 13.31 -15.05
N GLU A 455 -1.40 13.90 -14.40
CA GLU A 455 -1.25 15.11 -13.58
C GLU A 455 -0.36 14.87 -12.36
N VAL A 456 -0.68 13.86 -11.54
CA VAL A 456 0.01 13.65 -10.26
C VAL A 456 1.45 13.21 -10.44
N ILE A 457 1.74 12.36 -11.44
CA ILE A 457 3.11 11.90 -11.69
C ILE A 457 3.98 13.06 -12.22
N ARG A 458 3.45 13.91 -13.11
CA ARG A 458 4.18 15.13 -13.55
C ARG A 458 4.50 16.04 -12.37
N ARG A 459 3.56 16.27 -11.49
CA ARG A 459 3.77 17.05 -10.27
C ARG A 459 4.82 16.41 -9.37
N ASN A 460 4.81 15.10 -9.19
CA ASN A 460 5.81 14.38 -8.40
C ASN A 460 7.22 14.55 -8.97
N MET A 461 7.37 14.49 -10.29
CA MET A 461 8.69 14.64 -10.93
C MET A 461 9.23 16.05 -10.76
N LYS A 462 8.37 17.05 -10.89
CA LYS A 462 8.75 18.44 -10.64
C LYS A 462 9.16 18.66 -9.18
N GLU A 463 8.35 18.18 -8.22
CA GLU A 463 8.64 18.30 -6.78
C GLU A 463 9.92 17.54 -6.39
N LEU A 464 10.19 16.37 -7.00
CA LEU A 464 11.45 15.64 -6.83
C LEU A 464 12.65 16.50 -7.22
N ILE A 465 12.64 17.12 -8.41
CA ILE A 465 13.73 17.97 -8.90
C ILE A 465 13.91 19.19 -8.00
N GLU A 466 12.82 19.87 -7.61
CA GLU A 466 12.85 21.03 -6.71
C GLU A 466 13.48 20.69 -5.36
N LEU A 467 13.14 19.54 -4.77
CA LEU A 467 13.72 19.09 -3.51
C LEU A 467 15.22 18.80 -3.63
N LEU A 468 15.65 18.11 -4.68
CA LEU A 468 17.06 17.79 -4.91
C LEU A 468 17.92 19.03 -5.16
N ILE A 469 17.35 20.08 -5.75
CA ILE A 469 18.03 21.36 -5.94
C ILE A 469 18.08 22.16 -4.64
N SER A 470 17.00 22.14 -3.85
CA SER A 470 16.90 22.91 -2.61
C SER A 470 17.80 22.35 -1.50
N ASP A 471 18.08 21.06 -1.52
CA ASP A 471 18.93 20.37 -0.55
C ASP A 471 19.90 19.46 -1.32
N THR A 472 21.12 19.96 -1.53
CA THR A 472 22.15 19.26 -2.31
C THR A 472 22.66 17.97 -1.64
N ASP A 473 22.38 17.78 -0.34
CA ASP A 473 22.73 16.58 0.41
C ASP A 473 21.65 15.50 0.36
N MET A 474 20.48 15.82 -0.13
CA MET A 474 19.34 14.88 -0.22
C MET A 474 19.56 13.83 -1.32
N LEU A 475 19.19 12.58 -1.03
CA LEU A 475 19.17 11.51 -2.01
C LEU A 475 17.76 11.38 -2.65
N PRO A 476 17.66 10.87 -3.88
CA PRO A 476 16.36 10.67 -4.53
C PRO A 476 15.34 9.87 -3.71
N CYS A 477 15.76 8.80 -3.03
CA CYS A 477 14.88 8.03 -2.15
C CYS A 477 14.39 8.84 -0.93
N GLU A 478 15.23 9.70 -0.38
CA GLU A 478 14.88 10.60 0.73
C GLU A 478 13.89 11.67 0.26
N ALA A 479 14.12 12.26 -0.91
CA ALA A 479 13.20 13.22 -1.52
C ALA A 479 11.82 12.58 -1.79
N ALA A 480 11.79 11.35 -2.30
CA ALA A 480 10.55 10.60 -2.54
C ALA A 480 9.78 10.33 -1.23
N GLU A 481 10.48 9.89 -0.18
CA GLU A 481 9.86 9.67 1.14
C GLU A 481 9.34 11.00 1.72
N LYS A 482 10.10 12.09 1.59
CA LYS A 482 9.72 13.45 2.01
C LYS A 482 8.45 13.94 1.32
N ILE A 483 8.27 13.72 0.01
CA ILE A 483 7.05 14.05 -0.72
C ILE A 483 5.83 13.36 -0.09
N SER A 484 5.93 12.06 0.15
CA SER A 484 4.84 11.27 0.73
C SER A 484 4.53 11.68 2.17
N VAL A 485 5.56 11.79 3.01
CA VAL A 485 5.40 12.14 4.44
C VAL A 485 4.83 13.54 4.60
N ARG A 486 5.24 14.52 3.79
CA ARG A 486 4.65 15.88 3.81
C ARG A 486 3.14 15.86 3.52
N ARG A 487 2.70 15.09 2.53
CA ARG A 487 1.26 14.96 2.21
C ARG A 487 0.48 14.28 3.34
N ILE A 488 1.05 13.23 3.95
CA ILE A 488 0.47 12.57 5.11
C ILE A 488 0.34 13.56 6.28
N ALA A 489 1.39 14.31 6.59
CA ALA A 489 1.39 15.28 7.69
C ALA A 489 0.41 16.43 7.45
N SER A 490 0.32 16.95 6.21
CA SER A 490 -0.67 17.97 5.83
C SER A 490 -2.09 17.45 6.02
N SER A 491 -2.39 16.27 5.48
CA SER A 491 -3.71 15.64 5.64
C SER A 491 -4.07 15.36 7.11
N GLU A 492 -3.08 14.98 7.92
CA GLU A 492 -3.28 14.76 9.36
C GLU A 492 -3.59 16.07 10.11
N SER A 493 -3.01 17.21 9.68
CA SER A 493 -3.25 18.50 10.34
C SER A 493 -4.65 19.05 10.10
N ASP A 494 -5.29 18.68 9.01
CA ASP A 494 -6.64 19.15 8.64
C ASP A 494 -7.75 18.29 9.27
N ARG A 495 -7.41 17.27 10.06
CA ARG A 495 -8.38 16.35 10.64
C ARG A 495 -9.10 16.90 11.85
N THR A 496 -10.31 16.37 12.02
CA THR A 496 -11.19 16.63 13.15
C THR A 496 -11.23 15.45 14.14
N ALA A 497 -11.95 15.61 15.23
CA ALA A 497 -12.09 14.56 16.24
C ALA A 497 -12.63 13.25 15.66
N VAL A 498 -13.62 13.30 14.77
CA VAL A 498 -14.21 12.12 14.15
C VAL A 498 -13.21 11.33 13.30
N ASP A 499 -12.24 12.00 12.68
CA ASP A 499 -11.24 11.37 11.84
C ASP A 499 -10.16 10.63 12.63
N ILE A 500 -9.93 11.08 13.89
CA ILE A 500 -8.81 10.60 14.71
C ILE A 500 -9.25 9.75 15.89
N MET A 501 -10.53 9.82 16.30
CA MET A 501 -11.02 9.11 17.47
C MET A 501 -10.86 7.59 17.33
N GLU A 502 -10.71 6.94 18.49
CA GLU A 502 -10.72 5.50 18.63
C GLU A 502 -12.01 5.05 19.31
N PRO A 503 -12.44 3.80 19.13
CA PRO A 503 -13.60 3.28 19.86
C PRO A 503 -13.41 3.43 21.38
N ILE A 504 -14.46 3.88 22.08
CA ILE A 504 -14.47 3.90 23.54
C ILE A 504 -15.44 2.82 24.06
N PRO A 505 -15.02 1.94 24.98
CA PRO A 505 -15.93 1.00 25.60
C PRO A 505 -16.96 1.73 26.46
N THR A 506 -18.20 1.29 26.39
CA THR A 506 -19.31 1.90 27.14
C THR A 506 -19.83 0.95 28.23
N ILE A 507 -20.27 1.50 29.35
CA ILE A 507 -20.94 0.77 30.42
C ILE A 507 -22.21 1.49 30.84
N LEU A 508 -23.23 0.78 31.28
CA LEU A 508 -24.46 1.42 31.79
C LEU A 508 -24.22 2.08 33.15
N ALA A 509 -24.87 3.22 33.38
CA ALA A 509 -24.81 3.92 34.66
C ALA A 509 -25.32 3.08 35.86
N SER A 510 -26.07 2.03 35.60
CA SER A 510 -26.53 1.05 36.60
C SER A 510 -25.51 -0.07 36.88
N GLY A 511 -24.35 -0.06 36.20
CA GLY A 511 -23.29 -1.03 36.41
C GLY A 511 -22.55 -0.81 37.72
N THR A 512 -21.72 -1.77 38.10
CA THR A 512 -20.95 -1.77 39.34
C THR A 512 -19.46 -1.45 39.11
N VAL A 513 -18.75 -1.12 40.18
CA VAL A 513 -17.30 -0.89 40.17
C VAL A 513 -16.57 -2.12 39.65
N GLN A 514 -16.99 -3.32 40.05
CA GLN A 514 -16.40 -4.60 39.60
C GLN A 514 -16.59 -4.81 38.09
N GLU A 515 -17.81 -4.57 37.57
CA GLU A 515 -18.09 -4.69 36.13
C GLU A 515 -17.26 -3.69 35.30
N ALA A 516 -17.07 -2.47 35.81
CA ALA A 516 -16.22 -1.47 35.16
C ALA A 516 -14.75 -1.90 35.14
N ALA A 517 -14.22 -2.39 36.29
CA ALA A 517 -12.86 -2.90 36.37
C ALA A 517 -12.61 -4.05 35.39
N GLN A 518 -13.53 -5.01 35.32
CA GLN A 518 -13.45 -6.12 34.35
C GLN A 518 -13.44 -5.62 32.92
N LYS A 519 -14.28 -4.63 32.61
CA LYS A 519 -14.40 -4.08 31.26
C LYS A 519 -13.17 -3.29 30.83
N LEU A 520 -12.56 -2.51 31.74
CA LEU A 520 -11.28 -1.83 31.50
C LEU A 520 -10.18 -2.85 31.17
N ILE A 521 -10.08 -3.93 31.94
CA ILE A 521 -9.11 -5.00 31.70
C ILE A 521 -9.35 -5.72 30.36
N GLN A 522 -10.62 -6.06 30.06
CA GLN A 522 -10.98 -6.76 28.82
C GLN A 522 -10.70 -5.91 27.57
N ALA A 523 -11.02 -4.61 27.66
CA ALA A 523 -10.82 -3.67 26.56
C ALA A 523 -9.38 -3.13 26.47
N ASP A 524 -8.53 -3.46 27.46
CA ASP A 524 -7.14 -2.95 27.56
C ASP A 524 -7.08 -1.41 27.45
N CYS A 525 -7.95 -0.74 28.18
CA CYS A 525 -8.10 0.73 28.14
C CYS A 525 -8.15 1.30 29.56
N SER A 526 -7.88 2.61 29.70
CA SER A 526 -7.86 3.34 30.98
C SER A 526 -9.14 4.10 31.27
N ILE A 527 -10.10 4.15 30.33
CA ILE A 527 -11.32 4.94 30.48
C ILE A 527 -12.53 4.24 29.82
N LEU A 528 -13.68 4.32 30.49
CA LEU A 528 -14.98 3.88 29.98
C LEU A 528 -15.94 5.08 29.91
N ALA A 529 -16.76 5.13 28.88
CA ALA A 529 -17.90 6.03 28.86
C ALA A 529 -19.09 5.39 29.59
N VAL A 530 -19.59 6.06 30.61
CA VAL A 530 -20.81 5.64 31.33
C VAL A 530 -22.02 6.21 30.58
N VAL A 531 -22.92 5.34 30.15
CA VAL A 531 -24.08 5.74 29.36
C VAL A 531 -25.41 5.40 30.04
N SER A 532 -26.42 6.19 29.76
CA SER A 532 -27.80 5.92 30.18
C SER A 532 -28.40 4.74 29.40
N LYS A 533 -29.57 4.27 29.78
CA LYS A 533 -30.35 3.27 29.04
C LYS A 533 -30.71 3.71 27.62
N SER A 534 -30.77 5.02 27.36
CA SER A 534 -30.98 5.60 26.02
C SER A 534 -29.69 5.72 25.20
N GLY A 535 -28.53 5.32 25.74
CA GLY A 535 -27.23 5.42 25.07
C GLY A 535 -26.56 6.79 25.17
N ASN A 536 -27.13 7.73 25.93
CA ASN A 536 -26.57 9.06 26.11
C ASN A 536 -25.47 9.04 27.17
N LEU A 537 -24.43 9.86 26.98
CA LEU A 537 -23.35 10.03 27.95
C LEU A 537 -23.86 10.52 29.29
N ALA A 538 -23.58 9.79 30.35
CA ALA A 538 -23.92 10.12 31.74
C ALA A 538 -22.68 10.50 32.57
N GLY A 539 -21.52 9.99 32.21
CA GLY A 539 -20.25 10.19 32.91
C GLY A 539 -19.11 9.45 32.28
N VAL A 540 -17.94 9.50 32.88
CA VAL A 540 -16.78 8.64 32.58
C VAL A 540 -16.23 8.03 33.85
N VAL A 541 -15.64 6.84 33.74
CA VAL A 541 -14.93 6.14 34.81
C VAL A 541 -13.55 5.73 34.28
N THR A 542 -12.51 6.01 35.05
CA THR A 542 -11.13 5.68 34.74
C THR A 542 -10.60 4.57 35.64
N ASP A 543 -9.46 3.98 35.27
CA ASP A 543 -8.70 3.04 36.11
C ASP A 543 -8.28 3.71 37.45
N TRP A 544 -8.04 5.03 37.43
CA TRP A 544 -7.77 5.79 38.65
C TRP A 544 -8.99 5.86 39.58
N ASP A 545 -10.20 6.13 39.06
CA ASP A 545 -11.43 6.17 39.86
C ASP A 545 -11.69 4.81 40.54
N ILE A 546 -11.47 3.72 39.81
CA ILE A 546 -11.56 2.35 40.34
C ILE A 546 -10.52 2.13 41.45
N THR A 547 -9.27 2.55 41.21
CA THR A 547 -8.17 2.39 42.17
C THR A 547 -8.45 3.18 43.45
N GLN A 548 -8.93 4.41 43.30
CA GLN A 548 -9.31 5.26 44.44
C GLN A 548 -10.46 4.63 45.24
N ALA A 549 -11.54 4.21 44.60
CA ALA A 549 -12.66 3.56 45.24
C ALA A 549 -12.22 2.31 46.03
N THR A 550 -11.33 1.52 45.46
CA THR A 550 -10.75 0.35 46.13
C THR A 550 -9.92 0.74 47.37
N ALA A 551 -9.08 1.78 47.24
CA ALA A 551 -8.27 2.28 48.35
C ALA A 551 -9.11 2.86 49.51
N GLU A 552 -10.25 3.44 49.21
CA GLU A 552 -11.23 3.94 50.16
C GLU A 552 -12.10 2.86 50.79
N GLY A 553 -11.95 1.59 50.34
CA GLY A 553 -12.67 0.43 50.89
C GLY A 553 -14.11 0.32 50.39
N CYS A 554 -14.41 0.86 49.21
CA CYS A 554 -15.73 0.75 48.60
C CYS A 554 -16.04 -0.71 48.23
N SER A 555 -17.33 -1.05 48.29
CA SER A 555 -17.80 -2.39 47.90
C SER A 555 -17.69 -2.61 46.38
N ASP A 556 -17.32 -3.80 45.95
CA ASP A 556 -17.29 -4.21 44.53
C ASP A 556 -18.65 -4.02 43.84
N ASP A 557 -19.76 -4.11 44.56
CA ASP A 557 -21.13 -3.91 44.08
C ASP A 557 -21.57 -2.44 44.12
N MET A 558 -20.70 -1.50 44.45
CA MET A 558 -21.02 -0.09 44.46
C MET A 558 -21.45 0.41 43.06
N PRO A 559 -22.56 1.14 42.95
CA PRO A 559 -22.98 1.71 41.67
C PRO A 559 -21.98 2.70 41.09
N LEU A 560 -21.76 2.67 39.79
CA LEU A 560 -20.83 3.56 39.10
C LEU A 560 -21.22 5.05 39.23
N SER A 561 -22.49 5.36 39.44
CA SER A 561 -22.97 6.72 39.70
C SER A 561 -22.33 7.39 40.91
N GLU A 562 -21.75 6.62 41.83
CA GLU A 562 -21.08 7.15 43.05
C GLU A 562 -19.62 7.54 42.83
N ILE A 563 -18.97 6.93 41.83
CA ILE A 563 -17.55 7.16 41.56
C ILE A 563 -17.27 7.81 40.20
N MET A 564 -18.25 7.81 39.28
CA MET A 564 -18.06 8.39 37.94
C MET A 564 -17.92 9.91 37.98
N SER A 565 -17.11 10.44 37.09
CA SER A 565 -17.08 11.88 36.79
C SER A 565 -18.29 12.24 35.91
N ALA A 566 -19.31 12.87 36.50
CA ALA A 566 -20.54 13.28 35.81
C ALA A 566 -20.37 14.54 34.94
N GLN A 567 -19.43 15.43 35.31
CA GLN A 567 -19.06 16.60 34.51
C GLN A 567 -17.98 16.22 33.50
N VAL A 568 -18.41 15.68 32.36
CA VAL A 568 -17.49 15.15 31.35
C VAL A 568 -16.98 16.26 30.44
N ILE A 569 -15.66 16.43 30.39
CA ILE A 569 -15.01 17.23 29.35
C ILE A 569 -15.02 16.43 28.06
N SER A 570 -15.55 16.99 26.98
CA SER A 570 -15.72 16.33 25.69
C SER A 570 -15.43 17.26 24.51
N VAL A 571 -15.28 16.68 23.33
CA VAL A 571 -15.18 17.40 22.06
C VAL A 571 -16.28 16.94 21.11
N GLY A 572 -16.66 17.84 20.21
CA GLY A 572 -17.55 17.51 19.10
C GLY A 572 -16.82 16.77 17.97
N PRO A 573 -17.55 16.07 17.07
CA PRO A 573 -16.94 15.34 15.95
C PRO A 573 -16.13 16.24 15.01
N GLU A 574 -16.54 17.49 14.83
CA GLU A 574 -15.91 18.49 13.95
C GLU A 574 -14.82 19.32 14.63
N ASP A 575 -14.53 19.10 15.93
CA ASP A 575 -13.47 19.83 16.63
C ASP A 575 -12.09 19.44 16.06
N GLY A 576 -11.32 20.41 15.57
CA GLY A 576 -9.96 20.20 15.05
C GLY A 576 -8.95 19.82 16.12
N ILE A 577 -7.83 19.21 15.69
CA ILE A 577 -6.76 18.71 16.58
C ILE A 577 -6.29 19.78 17.58
N LEU A 578 -6.13 21.04 17.15
CA LEU A 578 -5.68 22.11 18.04
C LEU A 578 -6.67 22.38 19.18
N THR A 579 -7.98 22.31 18.91
CA THR A 579 -9.02 22.44 19.93
C THR A 579 -8.97 21.28 20.93
N ILE A 580 -8.75 20.07 20.43
CA ILE A 580 -8.59 18.86 21.26
C ILE A 580 -7.40 19.02 22.20
N VAL A 581 -6.22 19.39 21.67
CA VAL A 581 -4.98 19.59 22.46
C VAL A 581 -5.21 20.63 23.55
N ARG A 582 -5.77 21.79 23.20
CA ARG A 582 -6.06 22.88 24.16
C ARG A 582 -6.98 22.44 25.29
N LYS A 583 -8.02 21.63 24.99
CA LYS A 583 -8.94 21.12 26.02
C LYS A 583 -8.25 20.11 26.93
N LEU A 584 -7.43 19.18 26.39
CA LEU A 584 -6.67 18.22 27.19
C LEU A 584 -5.69 18.93 28.14
N GLU A 585 -4.93 19.92 27.64
CA GLU A 585 -3.99 20.72 28.44
C GLU A 585 -4.72 21.57 29.49
N HIS A 586 -5.78 22.30 29.09
CA HIS A 586 -6.49 23.21 29.98
C HIS A 586 -7.12 22.49 31.19
N HIS A 587 -7.61 21.26 30.94
CA HIS A 587 -8.26 20.45 31.98
C HIS A 587 -7.33 19.43 32.64
N GLU A 588 -6.05 19.40 32.25
CA GLU A 588 -5.04 18.45 32.75
C GLU A 588 -5.49 16.96 32.67
N ILE A 589 -6.19 16.60 31.57
CA ILE A 589 -6.70 15.25 31.35
C ILE A 589 -5.96 14.57 30.21
N SER A 590 -5.80 13.25 30.30
CA SER A 590 -5.11 12.43 29.29
C SER A 590 -6.02 11.95 28.15
N ALA A 591 -7.33 11.98 28.36
CA ALA A 591 -8.30 11.49 27.38
C ALA A 591 -9.68 12.14 27.60
N MET A 592 -10.46 12.25 26.51
CA MET A 592 -11.84 12.72 26.58
C MET A 592 -12.70 12.10 25.48
N PRO A 593 -14.01 11.85 25.73
CA PRO A 593 -14.90 11.32 24.72
C PRO A 593 -15.22 12.34 23.62
N VAL A 594 -15.43 11.81 22.41
CA VAL A 594 -16.03 12.53 21.28
C VAL A 594 -17.52 12.31 21.32
N VAL A 595 -18.29 13.41 21.34
CA VAL A 595 -19.74 13.37 21.57
C VAL A 595 -20.48 14.18 20.52
N ASP A 596 -21.48 13.59 19.88
CA ASP A 596 -22.43 14.30 19.02
C ASP A 596 -23.75 14.49 19.78
N GLY A 597 -24.03 15.73 20.19
CA GLY A 597 -25.11 16.03 21.12
C GLY A 597 -24.91 15.35 22.48
N GLN A 598 -25.58 14.23 22.71
CA GLN A 598 -25.40 13.38 23.92
C GLN A 598 -24.88 11.97 23.60
N LYS A 599 -24.71 11.65 22.31
CA LYS A 599 -24.27 10.33 21.86
C LYS A 599 -22.76 10.24 21.82
N VAL A 600 -22.21 9.23 22.49
CA VAL A 600 -20.77 8.95 22.45
C VAL A 600 -20.40 8.32 21.13
N LEU A 601 -19.42 8.89 20.44
CA LEU A 601 -18.90 8.40 19.16
C LEU A 601 -17.56 7.66 19.32
N GLY A 602 -16.68 8.16 20.21
CA GLY A 602 -15.34 7.60 20.41
C GLY A 602 -14.55 8.34 21.47
N LEU A 603 -13.24 8.16 21.46
CA LEU A 603 -12.28 8.72 22.41
C LEU A 603 -11.13 9.39 21.67
N VAL A 604 -10.66 10.53 22.18
CA VAL A 604 -9.38 11.13 21.82
C VAL A 604 -8.49 11.23 23.05
N SER A 605 -7.18 10.94 22.90
CA SER A 605 -6.22 10.92 24.01
C SER A 605 -4.90 11.61 23.69
N THR A 606 -4.16 12.00 24.73
CA THR A 606 -2.80 12.56 24.62
C THR A 606 -1.85 11.58 23.93
N ASP A 607 -1.97 10.28 24.21
CA ASP A 607 -1.15 9.25 23.63
C ASP A 607 -1.40 9.11 22.11
N LEU A 608 -2.67 9.13 21.70
CA LEU A 608 -3.08 9.17 20.31
C LEU A 608 -2.51 10.41 19.58
N LEU A 609 -2.57 11.58 20.24
CA LEU A 609 -2.07 12.84 19.68
C LEU A 609 -0.54 12.90 19.68
N ALA A 610 0.15 12.37 20.72
CA ALA A 610 1.61 12.34 20.79
C ALA A 610 2.20 11.55 19.62
N ARG A 611 1.65 10.40 19.30
CA ARG A 611 2.04 9.61 18.12
C ARG A 611 1.90 10.38 16.81
N ARG A 612 0.85 11.20 16.69
CA ARG A 612 0.57 12.03 15.51
C ARG A 612 1.43 13.30 15.47
N SER A 613 1.80 13.85 16.64
CA SER A 613 2.69 15.02 16.74
C SER A 613 4.13 14.72 16.29
N LEU A 614 4.57 13.47 16.40
CA LEU A 614 5.86 13.03 15.86
C LEU A 614 5.92 13.20 14.33
N LEU A 615 4.82 13.03 13.60
CA LEU A 615 4.76 13.33 12.17
C LEU A 615 5.04 14.81 11.87
N ARG A 616 4.50 15.73 12.68
CA ARG A 616 4.74 17.17 12.53
C ARG A 616 6.18 17.56 12.84
N LEU A 617 6.77 16.94 13.86
CA LEU A 617 8.19 17.14 14.21
C LEU A 617 9.11 16.64 13.11
N LEU A 618 8.80 15.50 12.51
CA LEU A 618 9.52 15.01 11.33
C LEU A 618 9.36 15.97 10.14
N GLN A 619 8.16 16.50 9.90
CA GLN A 619 7.94 17.51 8.86
C GLN A 619 8.78 18.75 9.09
N SER A 620 8.85 19.27 10.33
CA SER A 620 9.65 20.47 10.67
C SER A 620 11.16 20.25 10.58
N GLN A 621 11.64 19.02 10.69
CA GLN A 621 13.05 18.69 10.44
C GLN A 621 13.38 18.64 8.93
N PHE A 622 12.35 18.58 8.09
CA PHE A 622 12.48 18.54 6.65
C PHE A 622 12.14 19.89 5.98
N GLU A 623 11.66 20.87 6.70
CA GLU A 623 11.54 22.27 6.29
C GLU A 623 12.86 23.02 6.44
#